data_0877e1e7d73d8d51131c173479dddca7
#
_entry.id   0877e1e7d73d8d51131c173479dddca7
#
_cell.length_a   1.000
_cell.length_b   1.000
_cell.length_c   1.000
_cell.angle_alpha   90.00
_cell.angle_beta   90.00
_cell.angle_gamma   90.00
#
_symmetry.space_group_name_H-M   'P 1'
#
loop_
_entity.id
_entity.type
_entity.pdbx_description
1 polymer ?
#
loop_
_entity_poly.entity_id
_entity_poly.type
_entity_poly.pdbx_seq_one_letter_code
_entity_poly.pdbx_strand_id
1 'polypeptide(L)'
;VTRPEEGALYDSIGPGYQTTRRADSHLAALLWDHLNGRPAGRYLDVGCGTGNYTAALSRRGGVWTGIDASDSMLQEARRAHADLSWHHASADNLPFPDSSFDGAMATLVIHHLQALPRPFQEVRRVLCGGRFVLFTAFPEQMQHYWLHHYFPGMIERSARMIPSESALRAALSDAGFTSVRVEPFHVTCDLQDLFLYAGKERPELYLDPAVRANISSFRTLCDESERVSGLGALESDLRSGAFEAVARRYASTLGDYAFVIADTEIQRHSLDH
;
A
#
# COMPACT_ATOMS: atom_id res chain seq x y z
N VAL A 1 7.58 -3.14 -24.42
CA VAL A 1 8.66 -3.07 -23.44
C VAL A 1 8.28 -4.02 -22.34
N THR A 2 8.90 -5.19 -22.28
CA THR A 2 8.71 -6.19 -21.22
C THR A 2 9.19 -5.57 -19.89
N ARG A 3 8.29 -5.48 -18.90
CA ARG A 3 8.65 -5.14 -17.53
C ARG A 3 9.60 -6.21 -16.97
N PRO A 4 10.61 -5.83 -16.16
CA PRO A 4 11.40 -6.83 -15.44
C PRO A 4 10.47 -7.63 -14.53
N GLU A 5 10.76 -8.93 -14.38
CA GLU A 5 10.00 -9.81 -13.47
C GLU A 5 9.97 -9.20 -12.06
N GLU A 6 8.78 -9.11 -11.46
CA GLU A 6 8.52 -8.34 -10.24
C GLU A 6 9.36 -8.78 -9.03
N GLY A 7 9.76 -10.06 -8.95
CA GLY A 7 10.71 -10.56 -7.97
C GLY A 7 12.04 -9.81 -7.98
N ALA A 8 12.57 -9.49 -9.16
CA ALA A 8 13.87 -8.83 -9.33
C ALA A 8 13.90 -7.38 -8.78
N LEU A 9 12.76 -6.70 -8.67
CA LEU A 9 12.69 -5.32 -8.19
C LEU A 9 12.95 -5.22 -6.67
N TYR A 10 12.51 -6.22 -5.91
CA TYR A 10 12.64 -6.27 -4.45
C TYR A 10 13.84 -7.09 -3.97
N ASP A 11 14.43 -7.92 -4.83
CA ASP A 11 15.67 -8.66 -4.52
C ASP A 11 16.89 -7.76 -4.27
N SER A 12 16.79 -6.47 -4.63
CA SER A 12 17.83 -5.45 -4.40
C SER A 12 17.54 -4.52 -3.21
N ILE A 13 16.57 -4.83 -2.36
CA ILE A 13 16.28 -4.02 -1.16
C ILE A 13 17.40 -4.26 -0.15
N GLY A 14 18.18 -3.19 0.06
CA GLY A 14 19.38 -3.21 0.91
C GLY A 14 19.08 -3.27 2.41
N PRO A 15 20.12 -3.52 3.21
CA PRO A 15 20.05 -3.43 4.66
C PRO A 15 19.62 -1.99 5.05
N GLY A 16 18.52 -1.88 5.83
CA GLY A 16 17.95 -0.58 6.23
C GLY A 16 16.50 -0.35 5.81
N TYR A 17 15.92 -1.21 4.96
CA TYR A 17 14.49 -1.10 4.60
C TYR A 17 13.59 -1.07 5.83
N GLN A 18 13.84 -1.92 6.82
CA GLN A 18 13.08 -1.97 8.08
C GLN A 18 13.25 -0.74 8.97
N THR A 19 14.28 0.09 8.76
CA THR A 19 14.48 1.31 9.55
C THR A 19 13.55 2.45 9.12
N THR A 20 13.18 2.49 7.84
CA THR A 20 12.33 3.51 7.23
C THR A 20 10.91 3.03 6.95
N ARG A 21 10.69 1.72 6.82
CA ARG A 21 9.42 1.10 6.54
C ARG A 21 8.91 0.37 7.78
N ARG A 22 8.36 1.13 8.71
CA ARG A 22 7.74 0.62 9.95
C ARG A 22 6.23 0.77 9.85
N ALA A 23 5.48 -0.23 10.34
CA ALA A 23 4.04 -0.07 10.43
C ALA A 23 3.69 1.15 11.31
N ASP A 24 2.95 2.06 10.74
CA ASP A 24 2.39 3.19 11.47
C ASP A 24 1.23 2.71 12.35
N SER A 25 1.23 3.12 13.62
CA SER A 25 0.27 2.62 14.61
C SER A 25 -1.15 3.13 14.36
N HIS A 26 -1.30 4.36 13.84
CA HIS A 26 -2.59 4.94 13.50
C HIS A 26 -3.14 4.28 12.23
N LEU A 27 -2.32 4.13 11.18
CA LEU A 27 -2.72 3.43 9.97
C LEU A 27 -3.10 1.96 10.26
N ALA A 28 -2.32 1.26 11.12
CA ALA A 28 -2.66 -0.10 11.55
C ALA A 28 -3.99 -0.15 12.33
N ALA A 29 -4.30 0.88 13.14
CA ALA A 29 -5.59 0.97 13.81
C ALA A 29 -6.74 1.10 12.81
N LEU A 30 -6.62 2.01 11.85
CA LEU A 30 -7.64 2.22 10.82
C LEU A 30 -7.83 0.97 9.94
N LEU A 31 -6.76 0.28 9.56
CA LEU A 31 -6.85 -1.00 8.84
C LEU A 31 -7.66 -2.04 9.63
N TRP A 32 -7.38 -2.17 10.94
CA TRP A 32 -8.12 -3.08 11.81
C TRP A 32 -9.61 -2.73 11.91
N ASP A 33 -9.91 -1.45 12.06
CA ASP A 33 -11.30 -0.95 12.16
C ASP A 33 -12.06 -1.15 10.84
N HIS A 34 -11.42 -0.85 9.69
CA HIS A 34 -12.02 -1.08 8.37
C HIS A 34 -12.23 -2.57 8.07
N LEU A 35 -11.35 -3.45 8.53
CA LEU A 35 -11.53 -4.91 8.45
C LEU A 35 -12.68 -5.41 9.33
N ASN A 36 -13.21 -4.58 10.23
CA ASN A 36 -14.11 -4.99 11.30
C ASN A 36 -13.47 -6.14 12.11
N GLY A 37 -12.23 -5.89 12.55
CA GLY A 37 -11.34 -6.90 13.11
C GLY A 37 -11.89 -7.60 14.35
N ARG A 38 -11.79 -8.93 14.38
CA ARG A 38 -12.23 -9.77 15.50
C ARG A 38 -11.04 -10.55 16.06
N PRO A 39 -10.87 -10.62 17.40
CA PRO A 39 -9.73 -11.33 18.00
C PRO A 39 -9.58 -12.80 17.61
N ALA A 40 -10.67 -13.47 17.26
CA ALA A 40 -10.66 -14.88 16.80
C ALA A 40 -10.76 -15.02 15.27
N GLY A 41 -10.73 -13.93 14.51
CA GLY A 41 -10.82 -13.95 13.05
C GLY A 41 -9.53 -14.43 12.39
N ARG A 42 -9.64 -14.91 11.16
CA ARG A 42 -8.52 -15.30 10.28
C ARG A 42 -8.37 -14.25 9.19
N TYR A 43 -7.17 -13.73 9.02
CA TYR A 43 -6.91 -12.61 8.12
C TYR A 43 -5.77 -12.91 7.14
N LEU A 44 -5.92 -12.41 5.92
CA LEU A 44 -4.93 -12.50 4.86
C LEU A 44 -4.35 -11.12 4.55
N ASP A 45 -3.02 -11.00 4.49
CA ASP A 45 -2.32 -9.83 3.98
C ASP A 45 -1.73 -10.18 2.60
N VAL A 46 -2.25 -9.52 1.56
CA VAL A 46 -1.88 -9.75 0.15
C VAL A 46 -0.81 -8.75 -0.27
N GLY A 47 0.38 -9.26 -0.65
CA GLY A 47 1.56 -8.42 -0.88
C GLY A 47 2.12 -7.87 0.42
N CYS A 48 2.32 -8.77 1.40
CA CYS A 48 2.68 -8.40 2.77
C CYS A 48 4.11 -7.81 2.91
N GLY A 49 4.95 -7.95 1.89
CA GLY A 49 6.34 -7.52 1.93
C GLY A 49 7.09 -8.13 3.10
N THR A 50 7.72 -7.28 3.91
CA THR A 50 8.45 -7.69 5.14
C THR A 50 7.53 -7.98 6.35
N GLY A 51 6.20 -7.95 6.18
CA GLY A 51 5.23 -8.33 7.18
C GLY A 51 4.97 -7.31 8.29
N ASN A 52 5.40 -6.07 8.13
CA ASN A 52 5.30 -5.05 9.19
C ASN A 52 3.86 -4.78 9.61
N TYR A 53 2.93 -4.59 8.66
CA TYR A 53 1.51 -4.39 8.96
C TYR A 53 0.85 -5.67 9.43
N THR A 54 1.16 -6.83 8.82
CA THR A 54 0.68 -8.14 9.29
C THR A 54 0.99 -8.32 10.78
N ALA A 55 2.24 -8.07 11.19
CA ALA A 55 2.67 -8.17 12.59
C ALA A 55 2.07 -7.09 13.49
N ALA A 56 1.85 -5.87 13.00
CA ALA A 56 1.20 -4.82 13.77
C ALA A 56 -0.26 -5.16 14.07
N LEU A 57 -0.97 -5.74 13.10
CA LEU A 57 -2.37 -6.13 13.25
C LEU A 57 -2.51 -7.43 14.06
N SER A 58 -1.59 -8.39 13.96
CA SER A 58 -1.63 -9.61 14.77
C SER A 58 -1.59 -9.33 16.27
N ARG A 59 -0.89 -8.26 16.69
CA ARG A 59 -0.88 -7.80 18.09
C ARG A 59 -2.22 -7.25 18.57
N ARG A 60 -3.12 -6.88 17.64
CA ARG A 60 -4.51 -6.46 17.97
C ARG A 60 -5.46 -7.65 18.09
N GLY A 61 -5.08 -8.79 17.52
CA GLY A 61 -5.82 -10.06 17.54
C GLY A 61 -5.91 -10.71 16.17
N GLY A 62 -6.58 -11.86 16.12
CA GLY A 62 -6.75 -12.66 14.93
C GLY A 62 -5.53 -13.54 14.59
N VAL A 63 -5.77 -14.50 13.71
CA VAL A 63 -4.73 -15.32 13.11
C VAL A 63 -4.39 -14.76 11.74
N TRP A 64 -3.16 -14.36 11.55
CA TRP A 64 -2.71 -13.68 10.34
C TRP A 64 -1.84 -14.57 9.47
N THR A 65 -2.09 -14.47 8.17
CA THR A 65 -1.27 -15.09 7.12
C THR A 65 -0.88 -14.01 6.12
N GLY A 66 0.40 -13.92 5.78
CA GLY A 66 0.89 -13.03 4.73
C GLY A 66 1.30 -13.80 3.48
N ILE A 67 1.02 -13.23 2.31
CA ILE A 67 1.57 -13.71 1.04
C ILE A 67 2.33 -12.59 0.34
N ASP A 68 3.39 -12.97 -0.35
CA ASP A 68 4.13 -12.09 -1.26
C ASP A 68 4.73 -12.90 -2.41
N ALA A 69 4.93 -12.25 -3.55
CA ALA A 69 5.60 -12.85 -4.71
C ALA A 69 7.13 -12.78 -4.63
N SER A 70 7.69 -12.04 -3.66
CA SER A 70 9.12 -11.88 -3.44
C SER A 70 9.61 -12.77 -2.31
N ASP A 71 10.45 -13.75 -2.63
CA ASP A 71 11.09 -14.61 -1.62
C ASP A 71 12.02 -13.82 -0.69
N SER A 72 12.70 -12.80 -1.18
CA SER A 72 13.57 -11.96 -0.35
C SER A 72 12.79 -11.20 0.71
N MET A 73 11.61 -10.64 0.37
CA MET A 73 10.71 -10.01 1.33
C MET A 73 10.21 -10.99 2.39
N LEU A 74 9.82 -12.18 1.96
CA LEU A 74 9.34 -13.21 2.87
C LEU A 74 10.44 -13.76 3.79
N GLN A 75 11.70 -13.81 3.33
CA GLN A 75 12.83 -14.16 4.21
C GLN A 75 12.99 -13.16 5.35
N GLU A 76 12.87 -11.86 5.05
CA GLU A 76 12.88 -10.81 6.08
C GLU A 76 11.66 -10.91 7.00
N ALA A 77 10.46 -11.16 6.45
CA ALA A 77 9.25 -11.37 7.24
C ALA A 77 9.40 -12.54 8.22
N ARG A 78 9.93 -13.70 7.76
CA ARG A 78 10.19 -14.87 8.61
C ARG A 78 11.22 -14.61 9.69
N ARG A 79 12.26 -13.80 9.39
CA ARG A 79 13.28 -13.43 10.39
C ARG A 79 12.73 -12.50 11.45
N ALA A 80 11.92 -11.51 11.06
CA ALA A 80 11.39 -10.49 11.94
C ALA A 80 10.19 -10.97 12.77
N HIS A 81 9.37 -11.89 12.21
CA HIS A 81 8.07 -12.30 12.72
C HIS A 81 7.86 -13.80 12.51
N ALA A 82 8.68 -14.62 13.19
CA ALA A 82 8.72 -16.08 13.04
C ALA A 82 7.46 -16.80 13.57
N ASP A 83 6.65 -16.11 14.34
CA ASP A 83 5.38 -16.60 14.92
C ASP A 83 4.18 -16.47 13.97
N LEU A 84 4.37 -15.83 12.81
CA LEU A 84 3.33 -15.63 11.80
C LEU A 84 3.51 -16.58 10.60
N SER A 85 2.43 -16.75 9.83
CA SER A 85 2.42 -17.62 8.66
C SER A 85 2.73 -16.83 7.38
N TRP A 86 3.74 -17.27 6.61
CA TRP A 86 4.21 -16.63 5.41
C TRP A 86 4.28 -17.58 4.23
N HIS A 87 3.62 -17.23 3.11
CA HIS A 87 3.57 -18.05 1.90
C HIS A 87 4.06 -17.27 0.69
N HIS A 88 4.95 -17.91 -0.08
CA HIS A 88 5.34 -17.42 -1.39
C HIS A 88 4.23 -17.73 -2.39
N ALA A 89 3.52 -16.72 -2.86
CA ALA A 89 2.41 -16.88 -3.79
C ALA A 89 2.13 -15.58 -4.55
N SER A 90 1.60 -15.73 -5.77
CA SER A 90 1.01 -14.62 -6.52
C SER A 90 -0.41 -14.33 -6.03
N ALA A 91 -0.79 -13.05 -6.02
CA ALA A 91 -2.17 -12.64 -5.74
C ALA A 91 -3.19 -13.20 -6.76
N ASP A 92 -2.72 -13.57 -7.96
CA ASP A 92 -3.53 -14.16 -9.03
C ASP A 92 -3.87 -15.65 -8.80
N ASN A 93 -3.20 -16.29 -7.84
CA ASN A 93 -3.38 -17.72 -7.55
C ASN A 93 -3.07 -17.99 -6.08
N LEU A 94 -4.03 -17.75 -5.19
CA LEU A 94 -3.88 -17.92 -3.76
C LEU A 94 -3.89 -19.40 -3.36
N PRO A 95 -2.87 -19.91 -2.62
CA PRO A 95 -2.74 -21.32 -2.28
C PRO A 95 -3.63 -21.72 -1.08
N PHE A 96 -4.85 -21.20 -1.03
CA PHE A 96 -5.78 -21.43 0.05
C PHE A 96 -7.12 -21.93 -0.48
N PRO A 97 -7.83 -22.80 0.26
CA PRO A 97 -9.19 -23.17 -0.06
C PRO A 97 -10.16 -21.98 -0.07
N ASP A 98 -11.29 -22.14 -0.71
CA ASP A 98 -12.39 -21.19 -0.65
C ASP A 98 -12.80 -20.94 0.81
N SER A 99 -13.24 -19.72 1.12
CA SER A 99 -13.77 -19.37 2.43
C SER A 99 -12.81 -19.63 3.62
N SER A 100 -11.51 -19.44 3.41
CA SER A 100 -10.47 -19.66 4.42
C SER A 100 -10.30 -18.50 5.40
N PHE A 101 -10.69 -17.27 5.01
CA PHE A 101 -10.41 -16.05 5.76
C PHE A 101 -11.66 -15.23 6.05
N ASP A 102 -11.68 -14.58 7.21
CA ASP A 102 -12.76 -13.69 7.66
C ASP A 102 -12.56 -12.25 7.19
N GLY A 103 -11.37 -11.92 6.68
CA GLY A 103 -11.03 -10.63 6.09
C GLY A 103 -9.69 -10.68 5.38
N ALA A 104 -9.47 -9.75 4.46
CA ALA A 104 -8.20 -9.60 3.78
C ALA A 104 -7.82 -8.12 3.65
N MET A 105 -6.52 -7.84 3.58
CA MET A 105 -6.02 -6.52 3.27
C MET A 105 -4.92 -6.56 2.22
N ALA A 106 -4.65 -5.40 1.62
CA ALA A 106 -3.48 -5.18 0.79
C ALA A 106 -3.04 -3.71 0.92
N THR A 107 -1.78 -3.48 1.30
CA THR A 107 -1.25 -2.15 1.58
C THR A 107 -0.18 -1.77 0.58
N LEU A 108 -0.44 -0.68 -0.19
CA LEU A 108 0.51 -0.10 -1.15
C LEU A 108 1.03 -1.10 -2.19
N VAL A 109 0.22 -2.09 -2.60
CA VAL A 109 0.60 -3.16 -3.53
C VAL A 109 -0.09 -3.07 -4.88
N ILE A 110 -1.18 -2.28 -5.01
CA ILE A 110 -2.04 -2.27 -6.20
C ILE A 110 -1.29 -1.98 -7.50
N HIS A 111 -0.24 -1.17 -7.45
CA HIS A 111 0.58 -0.81 -8.60
C HIS A 111 1.48 -1.96 -9.09
N HIS A 112 1.54 -3.06 -8.36
CA HIS A 112 2.22 -4.30 -8.74
C HIS A 112 1.27 -5.33 -9.36
N LEU A 113 -0.06 -5.17 -9.20
CA LEU A 113 -1.04 -6.09 -9.76
C LEU A 113 -1.26 -5.78 -11.24
N GLN A 114 -1.00 -6.76 -12.12
CA GLN A 114 -1.01 -6.54 -13.58
C GLN A 114 -2.42 -6.56 -14.19
N ALA A 115 -3.31 -7.39 -13.65
CA ALA A 115 -4.67 -7.61 -14.18
C ALA A 115 -5.66 -7.66 -13.02
N LEU A 116 -6.17 -6.52 -12.61
CA LEU A 116 -6.98 -6.33 -11.40
C LEU A 116 -8.16 -7.32 -11.18
N PRO A 117 -8.92 -7.75 -12.19
CA PRO A 117 -10.02 -8.70 -11.94
C PRO A 117 -9.53 -10.02 -11.31
N ARG A 118 -8.40 -10.56 -11.74
CA ARG A 118 -7.95 -11.87 -11.29
C ARG A 118 -7.51 -11.91 -9.82
N PRO A 119 -6.63 -11.01 -9.31
CA PRO A 119 -6.29 -10.97 -7.89
C PRO A 119 -7.50 -10.77 -7.00
N PHE A 120 -8.45 -9.93 -7.42
CA PHE A 120 -9.65 -9.66 -6.63
C PHE A 120 -10.62 -10.84 -6.61
N GLN A 121 -10.73 -11.59 -7.71
CA GLN A 121 -11.48 -12.86 -7.74
C GLN A 121 -10.90 -13.88 -6.77
N GLU A 122 -9.57 -14.01 -6.73
CA GLU A 122 -8.91 -14.92 -5.78
C GLU A 122 -9.12 -14.47 -4.33
N VAL A 123 -8.96 -13.18 -4.02
CA VAL A 123 -9.28 -12.66 -2.69
C VAL A 123 -10.75 -12.92 -2.35
N ARG A 124 -11.68 -12.65 -3.28
CA ARG A 124 -13.11 -12.91 -3.08
C ARG A 124 -13.39 -14.40 -2.82
N ARG A 125 -12.72 -15.29 -3.54
CA ARG A 125 -12.85 -16.75 -3.39
C ARG A 125 -12.45 -17.24 -2.00
N VAL A 126 -11.33 -16.73 -1.48
CA VAL A 126 -10.81 -17.19 -0.18
C VAL A 126 -11.50 -16.52 1.01
N LEU A 127 -12.31 -15.47 0.79
CA LEU A 127 -13.09 -14.83 1.85
C LEU A 127 -14.38 -15.56 2.18
N CYS A 128 -14.58 -15.86 3.48
CA CYS A 128 -15.83 -16.39 4.04
C CYS A 128 -16.77 -15.25 4.47
N GLY A 129 -17.22 -14.41 3.54
CA GLY A 129 -17.80 -13.13 3.91
C GLY A 129 -16.73 -12.13 4.36
N GLY A 130 -17.14 -11.05 5.02
CA GLY A 130 -16.20 -10.06 5.54
C GLY A 130 -15.71 -9.05 4.51
N ARG A 131 -14.56 -8.44 4.75
CA ARG A 131 -14.06 -7.30 3.99
C ARG A 131 -12.71 -7.54 3.36
N PHE A 132 -12.54 -6.95 2.19
CA PHE A 132 -11.23 -6.69 1.62
C PHE A 132 -10.92 -5.20 1.75
N VAL A 133 -9.83 -4.87 2.42
CA VAL A 133 -9.39 -3.48 2.65
C VAL A 133 -8.10 -3.22 1.90
N LEU A 134 -8.16 -2.30 0.94
CA LEU A 134 -6.98 -1.80 0.24
C LEU A 134 -6.57 -0.46 0.83
N PHE A 135 -5.26 -0.25 1.01
CA PHE A 135 -4.68 1.06 1.26
C PHE A 135 -3.82 1.46 0.06
N THR A 136 -4.21 2.54 -0.63
CA THR A 136 -3.57 2.98 -1.88
C THR A 136 -3.70 4.49 -2.08
N ALA A 137 -3.02 5.04 -3.09
CA ALA A 137 -3.30 6.36 -3.62
C ALA A 137 -4.07 6.24 -4.94
N PHE A 138 -4.67 7.34 -5.40
CA PHE A 138 -5.25 7.46 -6.73
C PHE A 138 -4.48 8.50 -7.56
N PRO A 139 -4.50 8.41 -8.91
CA PRO A 139 -3.82 9.37 -9.79
C PRO A 139 -4.20 10.82 -9.50
N GLU A 140 -5.46 11.09 -9.19
CA GLU A 140 -5.97 12.42 -8.86
C GLU A 140 -5.35 12.97 -7.57
N GLN A 141 -5.18 12.15 -6.54
CA GLN A 141 -4.49 12.53 -5.30
C GLN A 141 -3.02 12.84 -5.55
N MET A 142 -2.35 12.03 -6.39
CA MET A 142 -0.94 12.20 -6.73
C MET A 142 -0.66 13.52 -7.44
N GLN A 143 -1.55 13.96 -8.30
CA GLN A 143 -1.43 15.24 -9.00
C GLN A 143 -1.55 16.45 -8.07
N HIS A 144 -2.25 16.30 -6.94
CA HIS A 144 -2.43 17.34 -5.93
C HIS A 144 -1.43 17.25 -4.77
N TYR A 145 -0.36 16.50 -4.95
CA TYR A 145 0.72 16.45 -3.97
C TYR A 145 1.89 17.35 -4.40
N TRP A 146 2.38 18.21 -3.52
CA TRP A 146 3.42 19.19 -3.84
C TRP A 146 4.73 18.55 -4.37
N LEU A 147 4.98 17.28 -4.11
CA LEU A 147 6.11 16.56 -4.67
C LEU A 147 6.09 16.55 -6.21
N HIS A 148 4.90 16.65 -6.83
CA HIS A 148 4.73 16.82 -8.27
C HIS A 148 5.41 18.10 -8.81
N HIS A 149 5.53 19.15 -7.99
CA HIS A 149 6.22 20.37 -8.37
C HIS A 149 7.72 20.12 -8.64
N TYR A 150 8.34 19.31 -7.79
CA TYR A 150 9.78 19.06 -7.85
C TYR A 150 10.15 17.84 -8.69
N PHE A 151 9.25 16.86 -8.80
CA PHE A 151 9.47 15.58 -9.48
C PHE A 151 8.27 15.20 -10.36
N PRO A 152 7.93 16.05 -11.37
CA PRO A 152 6.72 15.85 -12.18
C PRO A 152 6.73 14.55 -12.96
N GLY A 153 7.86 14.19 -13.60
CA GLY A 153 7.99 12.97 -14.38
C GLY A 153 7.89 11.70 -13.52
N MET A 154 8.50 11.71 -12.32
CA MET A 154 8.38 10.61 -11.37
C MET A 154 6.92 10.40 -10.93
N ILE A 155 6.23 11.48 -10.55
CA ILE A 155 4.84 11.40 -10.10
C ILE A 155 3.91 10.97 -11.22
N GLU A 156 4.09 11.48 -12.45
CA GLU A 156 3.31 11.05 -13.62
C GLU A 156 3.53 9.56 -13.93
N ARG A 157 4.78 9.08 -13.89
CA ARG A 157 5.09 7.65 -14.09
C ARG A 157 4.46 6.79 -13.00
N SER A 158 4.53 7.24 -11.74
CA SER A 158 3.88 6.55 -10.61
C SER A 158 2.36 6.49 -10.78
N ALA A 159 1.73 7.60 -11.15
CA ALA A 159 0.28 7.69 -11.34
C ALA A 159 -0.22 6.76 -12.45
N ARG A 160 0.55 6.58 -13.52
CA ARG A 160 0.20 5.64 -14.62
C ARG A 160 0.19 4.17 -14.20
N MET A 161 0.84 3.82 -13.09
CA MET A 161 0.87 2.45 -12.57
C MET A 161 -0.35 2.13 -11.70
N ILE A 162 -1.11 3.14 -11.31
CA ILE A 162 -2.24 3.01 -10.39
C ILE A 162 -3.55 3.16 -11.16
N PRO A 163 -4.53 2.29 -10.95
CA PRO A 163 -5.85 2.44 -11.56
C PRO A 163 -6.56 3.67 -11.00
N SER A 164 -7.44 4.27 -11.80
CA SER A 164 -8.37 5.28 -11.29
C SER A 164 -9.33 4.66 -10.26
N GLU A 165 -9.94 5.49 -9.41
CA GLU A 165 -10.95 5.02 -8.46
C GLU A 165 -12.09 4.27 -9.17
N SER A 166 -12.57 4.78 -10.30
CA SER A 166 -13.65 4.15 -11.07
C SER A 166 -13.24 2.78 -11.62
N ALA A 167 -12.02 2.65 -12.14
CA ALA A 167 -11.50 1.37 -12.63
C ALA A 167 -11.35 0.34 -11.50
N LEU A 168 -10.87 0.78 -10.33
CA LEU A 168 -10.72 -0.08 -9.16
C LEU A 168 -12.07 -0.57 -8.63
N ARG A 169 -13.06 0.34 -8.55
CA ARG A 169 -14.43 0.00 -8.15
C ARG A 169 -15.07 -1.01 -9.12
N ALA A 170 -14.92 -0.80 -10.44
CA ALA A 170 -15.40 -1.73 -11.44
C ALA A 170 -14.77 -3.12 -11.28
N ALA A 171 -13.45 -3.19 -11.14
CA ALA A 171 -12.74 -4.45 -10.99
C ALA A 171 -13.14 -5.22 -9.71
N LEU A 172 -13.38 -4.52 -8.59
CA LEU A 172 -13.89 -5.13 -7.36
C LEU A 172 -15.33 -5.63 -7.53
N SER A 173 -16.19 -4.86 -8.19
CA SER A 173 -17.57 -5.28 -8.51
C SER A 173 -17.58 -6.53 -9.42
N ASP A 174 -16.74 -6.54 -10.46
CA ASP A 174 -16.61 -7.67 -11.39
C ASP A 174 -16.06 -8.94 -10.67
N ALA A 175 -15.30 -8.76 -9.62
CA ALA A 175 -14.82 -9.85 -8.76
C ALA A 175 -15.88 -10.36 -7.77
N GLY A 176 -17.06 -9.74 -7.69
CA GLY A 176 -18.18 -10.17 -6.83
C GLY A 176 -18.23 -9.53 -5.45
N PHE A 177 -17.56 -8.37 -5.26
CA PHE A 177 -17.79 -7.55 -4.08
C PHE A 177 -19.06 -6.71 -4.27
N THR A 178 -19.92 -6.68 -3.25
CA THR A 178 -21.28 -6.10 -3.37
C THR A 178 -21.35 -4.63 -3.02
N SER A 179 -20.38 -4.13 -2.26
CA SER A 179 -20.27 -2.72 -1.87
C SER A 179 -18.81 -2.31 -1.83
N VAL A 180 -18.52 -1.13 -2.35
CA VAL A 180 -17.18 -0.53 -2.33
C VAL A 180 -17.28 0.90 -1.82
N ARG A 181 -16.67 1.18 -0.66
CA ARG A 181 -16.53 2.52 -0.09
C ARG A 181 -15.09 2.99 -0.23
N VAL A 182 -14.91 4.28 -0.41
CA VAL A 182 -13.58 4.90 -0.44
C VAL A 182 -13.55 5.99 0.62
N GLU A 183 -12.56 5.92 1.50
CA GLU A 183 -12.37 6.87 2.60
C GLU A 183 -10.98 7.50 2.47
N PRO A 184 -10.87 8.84 2.43
CA PRO A 184 -9.59 9.52 2.29
C PRO A 184 -8.74 9.34 3.56
N PHE A 185 -7.43 9.21 3.34
CA PHE A 185 -6.44 9.23 4.41
C PHE A 185 -5.51 10.44 4.22
N HIS A 186 -5.31 11.21 5.28
CA HIS A 186 -4.40 12.35 5.30
C HIS A 186 -3.13 11.98 6.06
N VAL A 187 -1.99 12.19 5.43
CA VAL A 187 -0.68 12.02 6.07
C VAL A 187 -0.50 13.10 7.13
N THR A 188 -0.05 12.68 8.30
CA THR A 188 0.27 13.55 9.44
C THR A 188 1.77 13.63 9.67
N CYS A 189 2.22 14.65 10.40
CA CYS A 189 3.65 14.88 10.65
C CYS A 189 4.32 13.78 11.49
N ASP A 190 3.56 12.96 12.19
CA ASP A 190 4.04 11.86 13.04
C ASP A 190 3.99 10.49 12.36
N LEU A 191 3.63 10.44 11.06
CA LEU A 191 3.62 9.19 10.29
C LEU A 191 4.98 8.48 10.36
N GLN A 192 4.96 7.21 10.77
CA GLN A 192 6.17 6.42 11.02
C GLN A 192 6.63 5.63 9.80
N ASP A 193 5.71 5.21 8.91
CA ASP A 193 6.06 4.50 7.68
C ASP A 193 6.43 5.49 6.58
N LEU A 194 7.71 5.51 6.20
CA LEU A 194 8.24 6.48 5.24
C LEU A 194 7.98 6.04 3.78
N PHE A 195 6.70 5.86 3.42
CA PHE A 195 6.31 5.68 2.02
C PHE A 195 6.28 7.02 1.25
N LEU A 196 5.85 7.01 -0.02
CA LEU A 196 6.06 8.13 -0.96
C LEU A 196 5.65 9.50 -0.40
N TYR A 197 4.53 9.63 0.32
CA TYR A 197 4.03 10.93 0.82
C TYR A 197 4.32 11.19 2.30
N ALA A 198 5.17 10.38 2.92
CA ALA A 198 5.54 10.56 4.32
C ALA A 198 6.18 11.92 4.63
N GLY A 199 6.78 12.55 3.63
CA GLY A 199 7.37 13.89 3.75
C GLY A 199 6.39 15.05 3.53
N LYS A 200 5.07 14.82 3.46
CA LYS A 200 4.10 15.88 3.19
C LYS A 200 4.24 17.07 4.14
N GLU A 201 4.30 16.78 5.43
CA GLU A 201 4.46 17.78 6.50
C GLU A 201 5.93 17.92 6.96
N ARG A 202 6.84 17.15 6.33
CA ARG A 202 8.28 17.09 6.66
C ARG A 202 9.10 17.00 5.37
N PRO A 203 9.07 18.05 4.53
CA PRO A 203 9.67 18.02 3.19
C PRO A 203 11.18 17.72 3.19
N GLU A 204 11.89 18.03 4.27
CA GLU A 204 13.31 17.72 4.46
C GLU A 204 13.62 16.22 4.44
N LEU A 205 12.64 15.34 4.71
CA LEU A 205 12.83 13.89 4.61
C LEU A 205 13.29 13.44 3.21
N TYR A 206 12.86 14.16 2.16
CA TYR A 206 13.28 13.82 0.80
C TYR A 206 14.73 14.25 0.48
N LEU A 207 15.35 15.07 1.30
CA LEU A 207 16.77 15.40 1.17
C LEU A 207 17.68 14.27 1.70
N ASP A 208 17.14 13.38 2.55
CA ASP A 208 17.88 12.21 3.04
C ASP A 208 17.92 11.09 1.96
N PRO A 209 19.12 10.71 1.48
CA PRO A 209 19.26 9.64 0.51
C PRO A 209 18.80 8.27 1.02
N ALA A 210 18.89 8.01 2.34
CA ALA A 210 18.44 6.75 2.94
C ALA A 210 16.91 6.63 2.89
N VAL A 211 16.17 7.72 3.07
CA VAL A 211 14.71 7.75 2.90
C VAL A 211 14.34 7.49 1.45
N ARG A 212 14.94 8.21 0.50
CA ARG A 212 14.63 8.03 -0.93
C ARG A 212 14.96 6.63 -1.45
N ALA A 213 16.04 6.02 -0.97
CA ALA A 213 16.44 4.67 -1.36
C ALA A 213 15.37 3.60 -1.05
N ASN A 214 14.51 3.85 -0.06
CA ASN A 214 13.46 2.94 0.37
C ASN A 214 12.06 3.33 -0.16
N ILE A 215 11.98 4.35 -1.00
CA ILE A 215 10.76 4.74 -1.73
C ILE A 215 10.90 4.26 -3.18
N SER A 216 10.08 3.29 -3.58
CA SER A 216 10.16 2.66 -4.91
C SER A 216 10.13 3.66 -6.06
N SER A 217 9.27 4.70 -5.99
CA SER A 217 9.16 5.73 -7.02
C SER A 217 10.47 6.50 -7.23
N PHE A 218 11.18 6.88 -6.17
CA PHE A 218 12.48 7.53 -6.29
C PHE A 218 13.54 6.60 -6.88
N ARG A 219 13.50 5.32 -6.51
CA ARG A 219 14.50 4.34 -6.94
C ARG A 219 14.33 3.91 -8.39
N THR A 220 13.08 3.74 -8.87
CA THR A 220 12.80 3.11 -10.16
C THR A 220 12.17 4.02 -11.20
N LEU A 221 11.56 5.12 -10.77
CA LEU A 221 10.79 6.00 -11.65
C LEU A 221 11.35 7.42 -11.75
N CYS A 222 12.28 7.81 -10.89
CA CYS A 222 12.91 9.13 -10.91
C CYS A 222 14.19 9.08 -11.73
N ASP A 223 14.24 9.85 -12.83
CA ASP A 223 15.46 9.97 -13.63
C ASP A 223 16.53 10.75 -12.87
N GLU A 224 17.80 10.48 -13.14
CA GLU A 224 18.92 11.13 -12.45
C GLU A 224 18.88 12.66 -12.59
N SER A 225 18.60 13.17 -13.81
CA SER A 225 18.50 14.61 -14.06
C SER A 225 17.35 15.26 -13.31
N GLU A 226 16.18 14.60 -13.27
CA GLU A 226 15.02 15.04 -12.50
C GLU A 226 15.32 15.00 -11.00
N ARG A 227 15.98 13.94 -10.54
CA ARG A 227 16.35 13.80 -9.13
C ARG A 227 17.28 14.93 -8.67
N VAL A 228 18.33 15.22 -9.44
CA VAL A 228 19.29 16.29 -9.10
C VAL A 228 18.61 17.67 -9.12
N SER A 229 17.88 17.98 -10.19
CA SER A 229 17.22 19.29 -10.31
C SER A 229 16.10 19.47 -9.27
N GLY A 230 15.27 18.44 -9.04
CA GLY A 230 14.17 18.47 -8.09
C GLY A 230 14.64 18.62 -6.64
N LEU A 231 15.71 17.90 -6.26
CA LEU A 231 16.30 18.03 -4.91
C LEU A 231 16.92 19.41 -4.72
N GLY A 232 17.63 19.93 -5.72
CA GLY A 232 18.21 21.27 -5.64
C GLY A 232 17.16 22.37 -5.52
N ALA A 233 16.05 22.25 -6.26
CA ALA A 233 14.93 23.18 -6.16
C ALA A 233 14.24 23.08 -4.78
N LEU A 234 13.95 21.88 -4.30
CA LEU A 234 13.35 21.66 -2.98
C LEU A 234 14.23 22.24 -1.86
N GLU A 235 15.53 21.95 -1.87
CA GLU A 235 16.47 22.48 -0.89
C GLU A 235 16.53 24.02 -0.91
N SER A 236 16.54 24.62 -2.12
CA SER A 236 16.52 26.07 -2.31
C SER A 236 15.24 26.70 -1.74
N ASP A 237 14.07 26.11 -2.04
CA ASP A 237 12.78 26.61 -1.59
C ASP A 237 12.61 26.47 -0.07
N LEU A 238 13.08 25.38 0.52
CA LEU A 238 13.11 25.22 1.98
C LEU A 238 13.99 26.29 2.64
N ARG A 239 15.16 26.56 2.07
CA ARG A 239 16.10 27.57 2.61
C ARG A 239 15.59 28.99 2.48
N SER A 240 14.88 29.31 1.41
CA SER A 240 14.34 30.66 1.15
C SER A 240 12.96 30.90 1.77
N GLY A 241 12.26 29.84 2.25
CA GLY A 241 10.88 29.90 2.71
C GLY A 241 9.85 29.89 1.56
N ALA A 242 10.26 29.69 0.31
CA ALA A 242 9.35 29.62 -0.85
C ALA A 242 8.50 28.33 -0.86
N PHE A 243 8.96 27.27 -0.17
CA PHE A 243 8.25 26.00 -0.07
C PHE A 243 6.80 26.15 0.38
N GLU A 244 6.51 27.04 1.32
CA GLU A 244 5.16 27.27 1.83
C GLU A 244 4.17 27.72 0.73
N ALA A 245 4.63 28.48 -0.25
CA ALA A 245 3.80 28.88 -1.38
C ALA A 245 3.52 27.69 -2.32
N VAL A 246 4.51 26.83 -2.53
CA VAL A 246 4.34 25.60 -3.30
C VAL A 246 3.35 24.66 -2.58
N ALA A 247 3.55 24.39 -1.28
CA ALA A 247 2.67 23.52 -0.49
C ALA A 247 1.20 24.00 -0.54
N ARG A 248 0.95 25.30 -0.36
CA ARG A 248 -0.40 25.88 -0.46
C ARG A 248 -1.04 25.70 -1.85
N ARG A 249 -0.26 25.81 -2.93
CA ARG A 249 -0.75 25.63 -4.30
C ARG A 249 -1.27 24.21 -4.55
N TYR A 250 -0.70 23.22 -3.87
CA TYR A 250 -1.07 21.81 -3.98
C TYR A 250 -2.00 21.32 -2.87
N ALA A 251 -2.48 22.22 -2.01
CA ALA A 251 -3.42 21.85 -0.95
C ALA A 251 -4.71 21.26 -1.55
N SER A 252 -5.14 20.11 -1.04
CA SER A 252 -6.29 19.37 -1.54
C SER A 252 -7.06 18.72 -0.38
N THR A 253 -8.36 18.57 -0.55
CA THR A 253 -9.24 17.82 0.36
C THR A 253 -9.44 16.36 -0.04
N LEU A 254 -8.83 15.91 -1.15
CA LEU A 254 -8.98 14.55 -1.68
C LEU A 254 -8.31 13.48 -0.80
N GLY A 255 -7.55 13.88 0.22
CA GLY A 255 -6.64 12.98 0.94
C GLY A 255 -5.34 12.75 0.16
N ASP A 256 -4.38 12.12 0.82
CA ASP A 256 -3.08 11.77 0.23
C ASP A 256 -3.08 10.33 -0.24
N TYR A 257 -3.81 9.49 0.49
CA TYR A 257 -4.12 8.11 0.20
C TYR A 257 -5.60 7.86 0.43
N ALA A 258 -6.02 6.64 0.20
CA ALA A 258 -7.38 6.21 0.46
C ALA A 258 -7.43 4.76 0.98
N PHE A 259 -8.37 4.51 1.86
CA PHE A 259 -8.86 3.16 2.12
C PHE A 259 -9.96 2.85 1.11
N VAL A 260 -9.85 1.71 0.46
CA VAL A 260 -10.92 1.12 -0.36
C VAL A 260 -11.43 -0.09 0.37
N ILE A 261 -12.65 -0.03 0.85
CA ILE A 261 -13.29 -1.04 1.67
C ILE A 261 -14.33 -1.75 0.81
N ALA A 262 -14.07 -3.00 0.48
CA ALA A 262 -14.95 -3.82 -0.34
C ALA A 262 -15.61 -4.91 0.51
N ASP A 263 -16.94 -4.89 0.59
CA ASP A 263 -17.72 -5.87 1.36
C ASP A 263 -18.15 -7.02 0.44
N THR A 264 -18.20 -8.23 1.01
CA THR A 264 -18.82 -9.40 0.38
C THR A 264 -20.21 -9.61 0.98
N GLU A 265 -21.13 -10.24 0.25
CA GLU A 265 -22.35 -10.75 0.90
C GLU A 265 -22.00 -11.78 1.96
N ILE A 266 -22.54 -11.61 3.14
CA ILE A 266 -22.45 -12.64 4.17
C ILE A 266 -23.27 -13.81 3.65
N GLN A 267 -22.63 -14.92 3.29
CA GLN A 267 -23.35 -16.17 3.10
C GLN A 267 -24.01 -16.51 4.44
N ARG A 268 -25.32 -16.24 4.54
CA ARG A 268 -26.13 -16.81 5.61
C ARG A 268 -26.11 -18.30 5.39
N HIS A 269 -25.28 -19.01 6.13
CA HIS A 269 -25.48 -20.45 6.27
C HIS A 269 -26.87 -20.58 6.87
N SER A 270 -27.83 -21.03 6.08
CA SER A 270 -29.11 -21.52 6.58
C SER A 270 -28.77 -22.69 7.52
N LEU A 271 -28.86 -22.40 8.81
CA LEU A 271 -28.99 -23.43 9.83
C LEU A 271 -30.42 -23.96 9.68
N ASP A 272 -30.69 -24.72 8.63
CA ASP A 272 -31.87 -25.55 8.53
C ASP A 272 -31.51 -26.90 9.16
N HIS A 273 -32.07 -27.08 10.31
CA HIS A 273 -32.09 -28.36 11.04
C HIS A 273 -33.12 -29.30 10.46
#